data_7ecbb839f0913f3c2a8614c5848199d9
#
_entry.id   7ecbb839f0913f3c2a8614c5848199d9
#
_cell.length_a   1.000
_cell.length_b   1.000
_cell.length_c   1.000
_cell.angle_alpha   90.00
_cell.angle_beta   90.00
_cell.angle_gamma   90.00
#
_symmetry.space_group_name_H-M   'P 1'
#
loop_
_entity.id
_entity.type
_entity.pdbx_description
1 polymer ?
#
loop_
_entity_poly.entity_id
_entity_poly.type
_entity_poly.pdbx_seq_one_letter_code
_entity_poly.pdbx_strand_id
1 'polypeptide(L)'
;MSVFLVISGLFGCESGKKQTVDDVISFHTSYYGMESKPVYAFALQKQDGKWLFSASCCLKNRENYYTSFGSFPIPTEEAEEFLEIIRAEGEIERLRKYRNPLRIFRMADAPARSSGMVFADGSSVEKETSFSDTVQKYLYTLADMHYEAAESVEVESVCIYRSCMDYSSSYSYTLEKNENDWYFSFDAVIDSSGVHTEVEKQRIDEHNAEEILKIIKEQQLVAKVRQYEPPPDDGISVLDETTYGISFDFPDGSSVHAPIDAGSELSDAFYSLAGRINK
;
A
#
# COMPACT_ATOMS: atom_id res chain seq x y z
N MET A 1 -0.47 8.31 -5.12
CA MET A 1 -0.08 8.21 -6.56
C MET A 1 1.33 7.64 -6.60
N SER A 2 1.42 6.30 -6.57
CA SER A 2 2.72 5.61 -6.55
C SER A 2 3.40 5.78 -7.90
N VAL A 3 4.46 6.56 -7.92
CA VAL A 3 5.28 6.76 -9.11
C VAL A 3 6.14 5.51 -9.31
N PHE A 4 5.71 4.61 -10.17
CA PHE A 4 6.60 3.60 -10.75
C PHE A 4 7.60 4.30 -11.65
N LEU A 5 8.82 4.48 -11.15
CA LEU A 5 9.93 5.00 -11.96
C LEU A 5 10.34 3.91 -12.93
N VAL A 6 9.79 3.96 -14.15
CA VAL A 6 10.27 3.15 -15.28
C VAL A 6 11.59 3.76 -15.73
N ILE A 7 12.69 3.19 -15.27
CA ILE A 7 14.03 3.52 -15.83
C ILE A 7 14.11 2.83 -17.19
N SER A 8 13.84 3.60 -18.25
CA SER A 8 14.12 3.18 -19.63
C SER A 8 15.63 3.10 -19.80
N GLY A 9 16.19 1.90 -19.66
CA GLY A 9 17.63 1.63 -19.79
C GLY A 9 18.09 1.80 -21.23
N LEU A 10 19.11 2.61 -21.42
CA LEU A 10 19.93 2.74 -22.62
C LEU A 10 20.60 1.39 -22.96
N PHE A 11 20.59 1.05 -24.23
CA PHE A 11 21.28 -0.10 -24.80
C PHE A 11 22.75 -0.12 -24.40
N GLY A 12 23.13 -1.02 -23.52
CA GLY A 12 24.52 -1.32 -23.16
C GLY A 12 25.01 -2.54 -23.91
N CYS A 13 26.19 -2.39 -24.50
CA CYS A 13 26.96 -3.41 -25.23
C CYS A 13 27.17 -4.67 -24.37
N GLU A 14 26.96 -5.85 -24.91
CA GLU A 14 27.20 -7.15 -24.27
C GLU A 14 28.64 -7.26 -23.76
N SER A 15 28.82 -7.14 -22.45
CA SER A 15 30.01 -7.68 -21.79
C SER A 15 29.70 -9.16 -21.50
N GLY A 16 30.55 -10.04 -21.98
CA GLY A 16 30.31 -11.48 -22.04
C GLY A 16 30.28 -12.26 -20.72
N LYS A 17 29.90 -11.62 -19.59
CA LYS A 17 29.67 -12.28 -18.32
C LYS A 17 28.20 -12.73 -18.24
N LYS A 18 27.98 -14.03 -18.16
CA LYS A 18 26.64 -14.59 -17.96
C LYS A 18 26.19 -14.27 -16.55
N GLN A 19 25.16 -13.41 -16.41
CA GLN A 19 24.57 -13.07 -15.11
C GLN A 19 23.97 -14.32 -14.48
N THR A 20 24.15 -14.43 -13.17
CA THR A 20 23.64 -15.51 -12.32
C THR A 20 22.59 -14.97 -11.35
N VAL A 21 21.98 -15.84 -10.55
CA VAL A 21 21.03 -15.44 -9.51
C VAL A 21 21.70 -14.57 -8.46
N ASP A 22 23.01 -14.75 -8.20
CA ASP A 22 23.77 -13.95 -7.22
C ASP A 22 23.96 -12.49 -7.67
N ASP A 23 23.81 -12.22 -8.95
CA ASP A 23 23.88 -10.87 -9.52
C ASP A 23 22.53 -10.14 -9.48
N VAL A 24 21.42 -10.78 -9.07
CA VAL A 24 20.07 -10.18 -9.04
C VAL A 24 19.99 -9.16 -7.91
N ILE A 25 19.59 -7.94 -8.26
CA ILE A 25 19.33 -6.85 -7.30
C ILE A 25 17.87 -6.40 -7.29
N SER A 26 17.10 -6.78 -8.29
CA SER A 26 15.67 -6.49 -8.33
C SER A 26 14.93 -7.57 -9.10
N PHE A 27 13.73 -7.83 -8.63
CA PHE A 27 12.81 -8.80 -9.19
C PHE A 27 11.41 -8.20 -9.15
N HIS A 28 10.62 -8.44 -10.19
CA HIS A 28 9.21 -8.09 -10.20
C HIS A 28 8.40 -9.10 -11.00
N THR A 29 7.15 -9.27 -10.61
CA THR A 29 6.16 -9.99 -11.40
C THR A 29 4.77 -9.43 -11.15
N SER A 30 3.96 -9.35 -12.20
CA SER A 30 2.59 -8.87 -12.10
C SER A 30 1.66 -9.60 -13.06
N TYR A 31 0.39 -9.66 -12.68
CA TYR A 31 -0.70 -10.10 -13.51
C TYR A 31 -1.90 -9.18 -13.32
N TYR A 32 -2.32 -8.53 -14.37
CA TYR A 32 -3.52 -7.72 -14.45
C TYR A 32 -4.58 -8.49 -15.22
N GLY A 33 -5.76 -8.63 -14.61
CA GLY A 33 -6.97 -9.15 -15.27
C GLY A 33 -7.64 -8.07 -16.13
N MET A 34 -8.95 -8.15 -16.22
CA MET A 34 -9.78 -7.13 -16.89
C MET A 34 -10.14 -5.97 -15.93
N GLU A 35 -9.85 -6.11 -14.66
CA GLU A 35 -10.06 -5.11 -13.61
C GLU A 35 -8.86 -4.18 -13.50
N SER A 36 -9.06 -2.98 -12.94
CA SER A 36 -8.01 -1.98 -12.71
C SER A 36 -6.96 -2.44 -11.70
N LYS A 37 -7.34 -3.31 -10.75
CA LYS A 37 -6.43 -3.86 -9.76
C LYS A 37 -5.67 -5.06 -10.29
N PRO A 38 -4.38 -5.23 -9.93
CA PRO A 38 -3.66 -6.44 -10.27
C PRO A 38 -4.28 -7.65 -9.55
N VAL A 39 -4.36 -8.77 -10.26
CA VAL A 39 -4.64 -10.08 -9.62
C VAL A 39 -3.52 -10.39 -8.63
N TYR A 40 -2.28 -10.07 -9.03
CA TYR A 40 -1.13 -9.97 -8.16
C TYR A 40 -0.07 -9.05 -8.76
N ALA A 41 0.69 -8.39 -7.89
CA ALA A 41 1.95 -7.73 -8.21
C ALA A 41 2.90 -7.92 -7.04
N PHE A 42 4.11 -8.40 -7.31
CA PHE A 42 5.15 -8.59 -6.33
C PHE A 42 6.44 -7.95 -6.83
N ALA A 43 7.18 -7.33 -5.93
CA ALA A 43 8.53 -6.90 -6.21
C ALA A 43 9.44 -7.18 -5.01
N LEU A 44 10.70 -7.51 -5.30
CA LEU A 44 11.76 -7.67 -4.33
C LEU A 44 12.96 -6.88 -4.83
N GLN A 45 13.47 -5.95 -4.03
CA GLN A 45 14.55 -5.06 -4.42
C GLN A 45 15.60 -4.96 -3.33
N LYS A 46 16.88 -5.01 -3.70
CA LYS A 46 17.97 -4.76 -2.78
C LYS A 46 18.33 -3.27 -2.78
N GLN A 47 18.20 -2.62 -1.62
CA GLN A 47 18.54 -1.23 -1.44
C GLN A 47 19.34 -1.08 -0.14
N ASP A 48 20.50 -0.39 -0.22
CA ASP A 48 21.39 -0.16 0.92
C ASP A 48 21.73 -1.44 1.71
N GLY A 49 21.89 -2.56 1.00
CA GLY A 49 22.22 -3.85 1.58
C GLY A 49 21.03 -4.61 2.18
N LYS A 50 19.85 -4.04 2.22
CA LYS A 50 18.61 -4.66 2.70
C LYS A 50 17.73 -5.10 1.54
N TRP A 51 16.96 -6.15 1.74
CA TRP A 51 15.93 -6.57 0.81
C TRP A 51 14.58 -5.96 1.20
N LEU A 52 13.95 -5.30 0.24
CA LEU A 52 12.63 -4.69 0.37
C LEU A 52 11.65 -5.47 -0.49
N PHE A 53 10.54 -5.89 0.12
CA PHE A 53 9.47 -6.63 -0.53
C PHE A 53 8.23 -5.75 -0.63
N SER A 54 7.54 -5.81 -1.75
CA SER A 54 6.23 -5.21 -1.94
C SER A 54 5.27 -6.21 -2.57
N ALA A 55 4.02 -6.14 -2.17
CA ALA A 55 2.98 -7.06 -2.63
C ALA A 55 1.65 -6.34 -2.82
N SER A 56 0.92 -6.76 -3.87
CA SER A 56 -0.49 -6.47 -4.08
C SER A 56 -1.15 -7.75 -4.56
N CYS A 57 -1.94 -8.40 -3.71
CA CYS A 57 -2.54 -9.70 -4.03
C CYS A 57 -3.67 -10.07 -3.08
N CYS A 58 -4.48 -11.07 -3.47
CA CYS A 58 -5.41 -11.71 -2.55
C CYS A 58 -4.72 -12.80 -1.73
N LEU A 59 -4.72 -12.66 -0.41
CA LEU A 59 -4.19 -13.65 0.53
C LEU A 59 -5.16 -14.82 0.65
N LYS A 60 -4.82 -15.98 0.07
CA LYS A 60 -5.69 -17.16 0.03
C LYS A 60 -5.99 -17.76 1.42
N ASN A 61 -5.05 -17.61 2.36
CA ASN A 61 -5.18 -18.11 3.72
C ASN A 61 -6.08 -17.23 4.60
N ARG A 62 -6.58 -16.09 4.07
CA ARG A 62 -7.36 -15.09 4.80
C ARG A 62 -8.62 -14.66 4.05
N GLU A 63 -9.45 -15.63 3.72
CA GLU A 63 -10.77 -15.41 3.08
C GLU A 63 -10.70 -14.56 1.79
N ASN A 64 -9.60 -14.69 1.04
CA ASN A 64 -9.29 -13.87 -0.14
C ASN A 64 -9.13 -12.37 0.17
N TYR A 65 -8.67 -12.04 1.36
CA TYR A 65 -8.36 -10.66 1.71
C TYR A 65 -7.32 -10.08 0.73
N TYR A 66 -7.67 -8.96 0.11
CA TYR A 66 -6.75 -8.24 -0.78
C TYR A 66 -5.85 -7.33 0.04
N THR A 67 -4.54 -7.54 -0.02
CA THR A 67 -3.54 -6.67 0.59
C THR A 67 -2.75 -5.91 -0.48
N SER A 68 -2.33 -4.70 -0.15
CA SER A 68 -1.40 -3.93 -0.97
C SER A 68 -0.48 -3.13 -0.04
N PHE A 69 0.79 -3.51 0.03
CA PHE A 69 1.79 -2.78 0.79
C PHE A 69 3.01 -2.47 -0.07
N GLY A 70 3.63 -1.34 0.23
CA GLY A 70 4.83 -0.86 -0.44
C GLY A 70 6.10 -1.57 0.03
N SER A 71 7.24 -0.96 -0.21
CA SER A 71 8.55 -1.51 0.14
C SER A 71 8.68 -1.74 1.65
N PHE A 72 8.67 -2.99 2.05
CA PHE A 72 8.80 -3.45 3.42
C PHE A 72 10.07 -4.29 3.57
N PRO A 73 10.93 -4.02 4.56
CA PRO A 73 12.17 -4.78 4.75
C PRO A 73 11.86 -6.20 5.21
N ILE A 74 12.44 -7.19 4.52
CA ILE A 74 12.36 -8.60 4.89
C ILE A 74 13.74 -9.11 5.36
N PRO A 75 13.78 -10.17 6.17
CA PRO A 75 15.01 -10.84 6.54
C PRO A 75 15.85 -11.29 5.33
N THR A 76 17.16 -11.17 5.44
CA THR A 76 18.07 -11.58 4.35
C THR A 76 17.91 -13.06 4.01
N GLU A 77 17.68 -13.90 5.01
CA GLU A 77 17.49 -15.35 4.88
C GLU A 77 16.29 -15.69 3.97
N GLU A 78 15.18 -14.94 4.10
CA GLU A 78 13.99 -15.14 3.27
C GLU A 78 14.24 -14.72 1.81
N ALA A 79 14.98 -13.63 1.63
CA ALA A 79 15.38 -13.20 0.29
C ALA A 79 16.34 -14.19 -0.36
N GLU A 80 17.28 -14.77 0.41
CA GLU A 80 18.20 -15.81 -0.05
C GLU A 80 17.43 -17.10 -0.41
N GLU A 81 16.47 -17.52 0.40
CA GLU A 81 15.59 -18.64 0.08
C GLU A 81 14.84 -18.42 -1.22
N PHE A 82 14.30 -17.21 -1.43
CA PHE A 82 13.68 -16.84 -2.69
C PHE A 82 14.65 -16.98 -3.88
N LEU A 83 15.88 -16.48 -3.74
CA LEU A 83 16.89 -16.58 -4.78
C LEU A 83 17.29 -18.02 -5.07
N GLU A 84 17.33 -18.89 -4.05
CA GLU A 84 17.56 -20.34 -4.25
C GLU A 84 16.42 -20.98 -5.06
N ILE A 85 15.17 -20.60 -4.80
CA ILE A 85 14.02 -21.07 -5.60
C ILE A 85 14.17 -20.60 -7.06
N ILE A 86 14.51 -19.33 -7.29
CA ILE A 86 14.78 -18.80 -8.64
C ILE A 86 15.88 -19.60 -9.36
N ARG A 87 16.93 -20.00 -8.62
CA ARG A 87 18.03 -20.82 -9.13
C ARG A 87 17.58 -22.24 -9.48
N ALA A 88 16.87 -22.88 -8.56
CA ALA A 88 16.38 -24.25 -8.71
C ALA A 88 15.39 -24.39 -9.88
N GLU A 89 14.52 -23.41 -10.07
CA GLU A 89 13.56 -23.36 -11.17
C GLU A 89 14.19 -22.92 -12.50
N GLY A 90 15.45 -22.46 -12.50
CA GLY A 90 16.13 -21.97 -13.71
C GLY A 90 15.46 -20.76 -14.36
N GLU A 91 14.86 -19.89 -13.59
CA GLU A 91 14.00 -18.82 -14.05
C GLU A 91 14.71 -17.81 -14.98
N ILE A 92 15.96 -17.48 -14.71
CA ILE A 92 16.75 -16.57 -15.59
C ILE A 92 16.83 -17.15 -16.99
N GLU A 93 17.16 -18.43 -17.13
CA GLU A 93 17.26 -19.09 -18.43
C GLU A 93 15.89 -19.24 -19.09
N ARG A 94 14.86 -19.51 -18.31
CA ARG A 94 13.48 -19.59 -18.77
C ARG A 94 13.01 -18.25 -19.36
N LEU A 95 13.25 -17.13 -18.67
CA LEU A 95 12.92 -15.80 -19.14
C LEU A 95 13.73 -15.45 -20.40
N ARG A 96 15.04 -15.73 -20.44
CA ARG A 96 15.88 -15.45 -21.62
C ARG A 96 15.42 -16.21 -22.87
N LYS A 97 14.98 -17.45 -22.71
CA LYS A 97 14.48 -18.29 -23.80
C LYS A 97 13.06 -17.97 -24.22
N TYR A 98 12.29 -17.31 -23.33
CA TYR A 98 10.89 -17.01 -23.62
C TYR A 98 10.79 -16.02 -24.80
N ARG A 99 9.96 -16.36 -25.76
CA ARG A 99 9.62 -15.52 -26.90
C ARG A 99 8.21 -15.02 -26.72
N ASN A 100 8.03 -13.70 -26.66
CA ASN A 100 6.70 -13.13 -26.61
C ASN A 100 5.90 -13.60 -27.83
N PRO A 101 4.66 -14.08 -27.67
CA PRO A 101 3.83 -14.48 -28.76
C PRO A 101 3.60 -13.31 -29.71
N LEU A 102 3.63 -13.57 -31.01
CA LEU A 102 3.30 -12.57 -32.02
C LEU A 102 1.82 -12.19 -31.85
N ARG A 103 1.56 -11.04 -31.27
CA ARG A 103 0.21 -10.49 -31.16
C ARG A 103 -0.11 -9.71 -32.43
N ILE A 104 -0.84 -10.36 -33.34
CA ILE A 104 -1.32 -9.71 -34.58
C ILE A 104 -2.43 -8.69 -34.27
N PHE A 105 -3.15 -8.90 -33.15
CA PHE A 105 -4.15 -7.95 -32.64
C PHE A 105 -3.94 -7.77 -31.14
N ARG A 106 -3.75 -6.52 -30.68
CA ARG A 106 -3.87 -6.15 -29.25
C ARG A 106 -5.35 -5.88 -28.98
N MET A 107 -5.99 -6.74 -28.23
CA MET A 107 -7.26 -6.39 -27.58
C MET A 107 -6.91 -5.45 -26.42
N ALA A 108 -7.58 -4.30 -26.34
CA ALA A 108 -7.33 -3.29 -25.30
C ALA A 108 -7.46 -3.86 -23.88
N ASP A 109 -8.35 -4.85 -23.70
CA ASP A 109 -8.68 -5.46 -22.41
C ASP A 109 -8.04 -6.84 -22.21
N ALA A 110 -6.98 -7.17 -22.93
CA ALA A 110 -6.31 -8.45 -22.75
C ALA A 110 -5.55 -8.52 -21.43
N PRO A 111 -5.68 -9.61 -20.66
CA PRO A 111 -4.90 -9.80 -19.44
C PRO A 111 -3.40 -9.62 -19.71
N ALA A 112 -2.74 -8.82 -18.86
CA ALA A 112 -1.32 -8.51 -19.01
C ALA A 112 -0.51 -9.22 -17.92
N ARG A 113 0.56 -9.87 -18.31
CA ARG A 113 1.54 -10.47 -17.39
C ARG A 113 2.90 -9.89 -17.69
N SER A 114 3.65 -9.58 -16.65
CA SER A 114 5.05 -9.16 -16.77
C SER A 114 5.87 -9.84 -15.68
N SER A 115 7.06 -10.25 -16.02
CA SER A 115 8.05 -10.73 -15.07
C SER A 115 9.44 -10.32 -15.52
N GLY A 116 10.23 -9.82 -14.59
CA GLY A 116 11.56 -9.34 -14.89
C GLY A 116 12.52 -9.38 -13.71
N MET A 117 13.80 -9.25 -14.05
CA MET A 117 14.91 -9.16 -13.10
C MET A 117 15.89 -8.10 -13.57
N VAL A 118 16.50 -7.39 -12.62
CA VAL A 118 17.60 -6.46 -12.85
C VAL A 118 18.83 -7.01 -12.13
N PHE A 119 19.97 -6.92 -12.79
CA PHE A 119 21.24 -7.44 -12.28
C PHE A 119 22.16 -6.29 -11.83
N ALA A 120 23.15 -6.60 -10.99
CA ALA A 120 24.06 -5.63 -10.40
C ALA A 120 24.89 -4.84 -11.44
N ASP A 121 25.06 -5.37 -12.65
CA ASP A 121 25.72 -4.68 -13.76
C ASP A 121 24.78 -3.71 -14.52
N GLY A 122 23.54 -3.55 -14.07
CA GLY A 122 22.51 -2.71 -14.69
C GLY A 122 21.78 -3.37 -15.86
N SER A 123 22.17 -4.58 -16.26
CA SER A 123 21.41 -5.32 -17.27
C SER A 123 20.10 -5.84 -16.72
N SER A 124 19.13 -6.15 -17.58
CA SER A 124 17.82 -6.66 -17.18
C SER A 124 17.30 -7.71 -18.16
N VAL A 125 16.39 -8.51 -17.67
CA VAL A 125 15.53 -9.38 -18.48
C VAL A 125 14.08 -9.15 -18.07
N GLU A 126 13.22 -8.85 -19.05
CA GLU A 126 11.79 -8.65 -18.84
C GLU A 126 11.00 -9.37 -19.95
N LYS A 127 9.92 -10.03 -19.59
CA LYS A 127 9.07 -10.82 -20.49
C LYS A 127 7.61 -10.74 -20.12
N GLU A 128 6.74 -10.81 -21.13
CA GLU A 128 5.28 -10.93 -20.99
C GLU A 128 4.88 -12.37 -20.56
N THR A 129 5.33 -12.80 -19.40
CA THR A 129 5.07 -14.13 -18.85
C THR A 129 5.02 -14.09 -17.33
N SER A 130 4.56 -15.15 -16.70
CA SER A 130 4.65 -15.34 -15.25
C SER A 130 5.86 -16.19 -14.90
N PHE A 131 6.37 -16.09 -13.68
CA PHE A 131 7.30 -17.07 -13.12
C PHE A 131 6.62 -18.41 -12.87
N SER A 132 7.39 -19.44 -12.53
CA SER A 132 6.87 -20.77 -12.19
C SER A 132 5.89 -20.70 -11.02
N ASP A 133 5.04 -21.71 -10.91
CA ASP A 133 4.07 -21.81 -9.81
C ASP A 133 4.78 -21.88 -8.44
N THR A 134 5.97 -22.49 -8.38
CA THR A 134 6.79 -22.55 -7.16
C THR A 134 7.20 -21.16 -6.70
N VAL A 135 7.72 -20.34 -7.61
CA VAL A 135 8.11 -18.94 -7.35
C VAL A 135 6.90 -18.12 -6.92
N GLN A 136 5.78 -18.23 -7.66
CA GLN A 136 4.57 -17.50 -7.29
C GLN A 136 4.06 -17.89 -5.91
N LYS A 137 4.02 -19.19 -5.60
CA LYS A 137 3.58 -19.69 -4.29
C LYS A 137 4.43 -19.14 -3.16
N TYR A 138 5.75 -19.03 -3.34
CA TYR A 138 6.63 -18.45 -2.33
C TYR A 138 6.36 -16.96 -2.11
N LEU A 139 6.14 -16.19 -3.18
CA LEU A 139 5.78 -14.78 -3.09
C LEU A 139 4.46 -14.55 -2.34
N TYR A 140 3.46 -15.40 -2.56
CA TYR A 140 2.22 -15.39 -1.77
C TYR A 140 2.48 -15.74 -0.30
N THR A 141 3.39 -16.66 -0.02
CA THR A 141 3.78 -17.00 1.36
C THR A 141 4.46 -15.82 2.04
N LEU A 142 5.40 -15.14 1.38
CA LEU A 142 6.01 -13.91 1.90
C LEU A 142 4.96 -12.83 2.17
N ALA A 143 4.02 -12.63 1.25
CA ALA A 143 2.95 -11.67 1.45
C ALA A 143 2.08 -12.00 2.66
N ASP A 144 1.73 -13.28 2.86
CA ASP A 144 0.93 -13.73 4.00
C ASP A 144 1.70 -13.65 5.33
N MET A 145 3.02 -13.82 5.30
CA MET A 145 3.88 -13.69 6.48
C MET A 145 4.05 -12.23 6.94
N HIS A 146 4.16 -11.32 6.00
CA HIS A 146 4.57 -9.94 6.30
C HIS A 146 3.46 -8.90 6.21
N TYR A 147 2.27 -9.23 5.71
CA TYR A 147 1.23 -8.22 5.48
C TYR A 147 0.83 -7.49 6.77
N GLU A 148 0.70 -8.18 7.92
CA GLU A 148 0.33 -7.57 9.19
C GLU A 148 1.38 -6.55 9.66
N ALA A 149 2.66 -6.92 9.57
CA ALA A 149 3.75 -6.03 9.93
C ALA A 149 3.90 -4.87 8.94
N ALA A 150 3.69 -5.13 7.66
CA ALA A 150 3.76 -4.12 6.61
C ALA A 150 2.56 -3.15 6.62
N GLU A 151 1.39 -3.64 7.03
CA GLU A 151 0.19 -2.80 7.21
C GLU A 151 0.18 -2.08 8.57
N SER A 152 0.95 -2.58 9.56
CA SER A 152 1.16 -1.91 10.85
C SER A 152 2.19 -0.78 10.76
N VAL A 153 2.27 -0.10 9.62
CA VAL A 153 3.12 1.09 9.48
C VAL A 153 2.78 2.04 10.64
N GLU A 154 3.81 2.48 11.38
CA GLU A 154 3.63 3.51 12.38
C GLU A 154 2.95 4.70 11.71
N VAL A 155 1.75 5.00 12.17
CA VAL A 155 1.03 6.19 11.74
C VAL A 155 1.53 7.34 12.61
N GLU A 156 2.01 8.41 12.01
CA GLU A 156 2.41 9.64 12.69
C GLU A 156 1.22 10.58 12.89
N SER A 157 0.31 10.59 11.91
CA SER A 157 -0.90 11.40 11.99
C SER A 157 -2.06 10.67 11.31
N VAL A 158 -3.24 10.82 11.88
CA VAL A 158 -4.51 10.47 11.25
C VAL A 158 -5.47 11.63 11.35
N CYS A 159 -6.05 12.01 10.22
CA CYS A 159 -7.13 13.00 10.18
C CYS A 159 -8.37 12.36 9.56
N ILE A 160 -9.51 12.52 10.20
CA ILE A 160 -10.81 12.20 9.62
C ILE A 160 -11.70 13.43 9.62
N TYR A 161 -12.50 13.58 8.58
CA TYR A 161 -13.47 14.67 8.53
C TYR A 161 -14.76 14.24 7.85
N ARG A 162 -15.80 14.94 8.22
CA ARG A 162 -17.09 14.97 7.54
C ARG A 162 -17.50 16.41 7.33
N SER A 163 -17.83 16.77 6.11
CA SER A 163 -18.40 18.07 5.78
C SER A 163 -19.76 17.88 5.14
N CYS A 164 -20.76 18.59 5.61
CA CYS A 164 -22.11 18.58 5.10
C CYS A 164 -22.71 19.99 5.16
N MET A 165 -23.78 20.23 4.40
CA MET A 165 -24.47 21.54 4.38
C MET A 165 -24.98 21.94 5.77
N ASP A 166 -25.43 20.98 6.55
CA ASP A 166 -25.71 21.19 7.96
C ASP A 166 -24.39 21.18 8.74
N TYR A 167 -23.88 22.39 9.01
CA TYR A 167 -22.64 22.59 9.73
C TYR A 167 -22.61 21.88 11.10
N SER A 168 -23.78 21.76 11.77
CA SER A 168 -23.90 21.06 13.05
C SER A 168 -23.56 19.58 12.99
N SER A 169 -23.59 18.98 11.80
CA SER A 169 -23.24 17.58 11.55
C SER A 169 -21.83 17.39 10.97
N SER A 170 -21.11 18.50 10.74
CA SER A 170 -19.72 18.47 10.26
C SER A 170 -18.76 18.21 11.42
N TYR A 171 -17.63 17.58 11.13
CA TYR A 171 -16.56 17.41 12.11
C TYR A 171 -15.19 17.25 11.44
N SER A 172 -14.16 17.57 12.18
CA SER A 172 -12.78 17.24 11.87
C SER A 172 -12.07 16.79 13.15
N TYR A 173 -11.38 15.66 13.08
CA TYR A 173 -10.57 15.12 14.16
C TYR A 173 -9.18 14.80 13.63
N THR A 174 -8.16 15.23 14.37
CA THR A 174 -6.75 14.94 14.04
C THR A 174 -6.04 14.40 15.26
N LEU A 175 -5.42 13.24 15.14
CA LEU A 175 -4.49 12.68 16.09
C LEU A 175 -3.10 12.73 15.45
N GLU A 176 -2.14 13.40 16.11
CA GLU A 176 -0.77 13.54 15.60
C GLU A 176 0.25 13.19 16.68
N LYS A 177 1.35 12.54 16.27
CA LYS A 177 2.52 12.30 17.12
C LYS A 177 3.55 13.40 16.88
N ASN A 178 4.00 14.04 17.92
CA ASN A 178 5.10 14.99 17.84
C ASN A 178 6.17 14.57 18.84
N GLU A 179 7.35 14.22 18.33
CA GLU A 179 8.44 13.58 19.10
C GLU A 179 7.95 12.27 19.76
N ASN A 180 7.70 12.29 21.06
CA ASN A 180 7.24 11.14 21.83
C ASN A 180 5.83 11.31 22.40
N ASP A 181 5.17 12.41 22.13
CA ASP A 181 3.87 12.76 22.69
C ASP A 181 2.79 12.75 21.61
N TRP A 182 1.58 12.33 21.99
CA TRP A 182 0.42 12.39 21.15
C TRP A 182 -0.41 13.65 21.42
N TYR A 183 -0.88 14.27 20.36
CA TYR A 183 -1.71 15.47 20.38
C TYR A 183 -3.01 15.20 19.63
N PHE A 184 -4.09 15.73 20.15
CA PHE A 184 -5.40 15.64 19.56
C PHE A 184 -5.98 17.02 19.30
N SER A 185 -6.49 17.22 18.10
CA SER A 185 -7.19 18.42 17.67
C SER A 185 -8.57 18.05 17.17
N PHE A 186 -9.56 18.89 17.39
CA PHE A 186 -10.88 18.66 16.84
C PHE A 186 -11.67 19.97 16.63
N ASP A 187 -12.56 19.95 15.65
CA ASP A 187 -13.64 20.90 15.43
C ASP A 187 -14.92 20.09 15.19
N ALA A 188 -15.81 20.07 16.18
CA ALA A 188 -17.00 19.25 16.15
C ALA A 188 -18.05 19.75 17.16
N VAL A 189 -19.31 19.36 16.97
CA VAL A 189 -20.35 19.50 18.00
C VAL A 189 -20.25 18.33 18.96
N ILE A 190 -19.87 18.61 20.23
CA ILE A 190 -19.59 17.59 21.22
C ILE A 190 -20.75 17.36 22.18
N ASP A 191 -21.67 18.32 22.29
CA ASP A 191 -22.80 18.27 23.19
C ASP A 191 -24.14 18.62 22.51
N SER A 192 -25.22 18.63 23.29
CA SER A 192 -26.56 18.95 22.78
C SER A 192 -26.80 20.43 22.50
N SER A 193 -25.78 21.30 22.65
CA SER A 193 -25.91 22.74 22.38
C SER A 193 -26.00 23.04 20.88
N GLY A 194 -25.50 22.13 20.04
CA GLY A 194 -25.38 22.33 18.61
C GLY A 194 -24.30 23.33 18.21
N VAL A 195 -23.42 23.72 19.15
CA VAL A 195 -22.32 24.65 18.92
C VAL A 195 -21.04 23.85 18.70
N HIS A 196 -20.30 24.23 17.68
CA HIS A 196 -18.96 23.68 17.43
C HIS A 196 -17.99 24.09 18.53
N THR A 197 -17.20 23.11 18.95
CA THR A 197 -16.09 23.29 19.87
C THR A 197 -14.82 22.99 19.10
N GLU A 198 -13.90 23.95 19.12
CA GLU A 198 -12.58 23.82 18.49
C GLU A 198 -11.51 23.70 19.58
N VAL A 199 -10.69 22.67 19.46
CA VAL A 199 -9.53 22.44 20.34
C VAL A 199 -8.32 22.12 19.46
N GLU A 200 -7.26 22.90 19.63
CA GLU A 200 -6.00 22.69 18.91
C GLU A 200 -4.96 22.08 19.83
N LYS A 201 -4.28 21.02 19.32
CA LYS A 201 -3.05 20.42 19.89
C LYS A 201 -3.09 20.14 21.40
N GLN A 202 -4.20 19.56 21.85
CA GLN A 202 -4.27 19.07 23.23
C GLN A 202 -3.44 17.80 23.38
N ARG A 203 -2.45 17.81 24.27
CA ARG A 203 -1.70 16.60 24.61
C ARG A 203 -2.60 15.57 25.25
N ILE A 204 -2.53 14.34 24.78
CA ILE A 204 -3.28 13.20 25.34
C ILE A 204 -2.31 12.12 25.85
N ASP A 205 -2.80 11.22 26.68
CA ASP A 205 -2.02 10.06 27.09
C ASP A 205 -1.88 9.02 25.96
N GLU A 206 -0.83 8.22 26.05
CA GLU A 206 -0.50 7.19 25.06
C GLU A 206 -1.64 6.15 24.92
N HIS A 207 -2.32 5.81 26.03
CA HIS A 207 -3.41 4.84 26.02
C HIS A 207 -4.58 5.29 25.13
N ASN A 208 -4.97 6.56 25.17
CA ASN A 208 -6.02 7.08 24.28
C ASN A 208 -5.60 7.04 22.81
N ALA A 209 -4.34 7.30 22.52
CA ALA A 209 -3.83 7.19 21.16
C ALA A 209 -3.81 5.72 20.68
N GLU A 210 -3.34 4.80 21.52
CA GLU A 210 -3.32 3.37 21.25
C GLU A 210 -4.71 2.78 20.95
N GLU A 211 -5.75 3.23 21.68
CA GLU A 211 -7.14 2.81 21.39
C GLU A 211 -7.55 3.17 19.97
N ILE A 212 -7.24 4.38 19.51
CA ILE A 212 -7.54 4.84 18.14
C ILE A 212 -6.70 4.09 17.11
N LEU A 213 -5.39 3.95 17.34
CA LEU A 213 -4.48 3.22 16.45
C LEU A 213 -4.87 1.74 16.33
N LYS A 214 -5.37 1.15 17.41
CA LYS A 214 -5.89 -0.23 17.42
C LYS A 214 -7.07 -0.37 16.47
N ILE A 215 -8.06 0.55 16.53
CA ILE A 215 -9.20 0.54 15.61
C ILE A 215 -8.74 0.69 14.16
N ILE A 216 -7.81 1.61 13.89
CA ILE A 216 -7.23 1.81 12.55
C ILE A 216 -6.62 0.50 12.03
N LYS A 217 -5.88 -0.21 12.88
CA LYS A 217 -5.25 -1.49 12.54
C LYS A 217 -6.29 -2.60 12.35
N GLU A 218 -7.22 -2.78 13.28
CA GLU A 218 -8.23 -3.84 13.23
C GLU A 218 -9.17 -3.69 12.03
N GLN A 219 -9.50 -2.45 11.66
CA GLN A 219 -10.31 -2.16 10.48
C GLN A 219 -9.49 -2.01 9.19
N GLN A 220 -8.17 -2.12 9.27
CA GLN A 220 -7.26 -2.03 8.12
C GLN A 220 -7.44 -0.74 7.31
N LEU A 221 -7.66 0.38 8.00
CA LEU A 221 -8.03 1.64 7.35
C LEU A 221 -6.93 2.18 6.46
N VAL A 222 -5.64 2.03 6.84
CA VAL A 222 -4.51 2.43 5.99
C VAL A 222 -4.54 1.68 4.66
N ALA A 223 -4.78 0.36 4.68
CA ALA A 223 -4.88 -0.44 3.48
C ALA A 223 -6.07 -0.02 2.60
N LYS A 224 -7.23 0.23 3.20
CA LYS A 224 -8.43 0.72 2.50
C LYS A 224 -8.17 2.06 1.81
N VAL A 225 -7.51 3.00 2.48
CA VAL A 225 -7.16 4.31 1.92
C VAL A 225 -6.17 4.18 0.77
N ARG A 226 -5.14 3.33 0.91
CA ARG A 226 -4.17 3.06 -0.16
C ARG A 226 -4.78 2.39 -1.39
N GLN A 227 -5.83 1.60 -1.20
CA GLN A 227 -6.53 0.87 -2.26
C GLN A 227 -7.68 1.66 -2.89
N TYR A 228 -8.00 2.82 -2.34
CA TYR A 228 -9.10 3.62 -2.85
C TYR A 228 -8.84 4.04 -4.30
N GLU A 229 -9.79 3.71 -5.16
CA GLU A 229 -9.84 4.17 -6.54
C GLU A 229 -11.05 5.09 -6.67
N PRO A 230 -10.87 6.35 -7.12
CA PRO A 230 -12.00 7.23 -7.33
C PRO A 230 -12.92 6.60 -8.39
N PRO A 231 -14.26 6.70 -8.20
CA PRO A 231 -15.19 6.29 -9.23
C PRO A 231 -14.91 7.04 -10.54
N PRO A 232 -15.23 6.46 -11.70
CA PRO A 232 -15.11 7.16 -12.97
C PRO A 232 -15.90 8.48 -12.89
N ASP A 233 -15.28 9.56 -13.34
CA ASP A 233 -15.91 10.87 -13.41
C ASP A 233 -17.05 10.79 -14.44
N ASP A 234 -18.30 10.80 -13.97
CA ASP A 234 -19.49 10.81 -14.80
C ASP A 234 -19.94 12.24 -15.19
N GLY A 235 -19.17 13.25 -14.78
CA GLY A 235 -19.44 14.65 -15.08
C GLY A 235 -20.65 15.23 -14.33
N ILE A 236 -21.23 14.50 -13.37
CA ILE A 236 -22.34 14.96 -12.54
C ILE A 236 -21.78 15.43 -11.20
N SER A 237 -21.78 16.75 -10.98
CA SER A 237 -21.45 17.34 -9.68
C SER A 237 -22.73 17.54 -8.86
N VAL A 238 -22.87 16.83 -7.74
CA VAL A 238 -23.96 17.01 -6.78
C VAL A 238 -23.54 18.09 -5.78
N LEU A 239 -24.24 19.23 -5.78
CA LEU A 239 -23.88 20.40 -4.95
C LEU A 239 -24.14 20.20 -3.44
N ASP A 240 -24.94 19.22 -3.06
CA ASP A 240 -25.42 19.01 -1.68
C ASP A 240 -24.89 17.72 -1.05
N GLU A 241 -23.77 17.21 -1.53
CA GLU A 241 -23.23 15.93 -1.08
C GLU A 241 -22.45 16.08 0.22
N THR A 242 -22.73 15.18 1.19
CA THR A 242 -21.88 15.03 2.37
C THR A 242 -20.54 14.44 1.91
N THR A 243 -19.46 15.14 2.22
CA THR A 243 -18.10 14.69 1.92
C THR A 243 -17.45 14.11 3.16
N TYR A 244 -16.72 13.04 2.96
CA TYR A 244 -15.90 12.38 3.99
C TYR A 244 -14.46 12.35 3.54
N GLY A 245 -13.56 12.23 4.47
CA GLY A 245 -12.19 11.94 4.15
C GLY A 245 -11.44 11.37 5.33
N ILE A 246 -10.44 10.58 4.99
CA ILE A 246 -9.46 10.04 5.92
C ILE A 246 -8.07 10.19 5.30
N SER A 247 -7.13 10.68 6.10
CA SER A 247 -5.71 10.77 5.71
C SER A 247 -4.82 10.20 6.79
N PHE A 248 -3.69 9.67 6.38
CA PHE A 248 -2.61 9.19 7.24
C PHE A 248 -1.29 9.78 6.79
N ASP A 249 -0.49 10.27 7.75
CA ASP A 249 0.90 10.62 7.54
C ASP A 249 1.81 9.62 8.26
N PHE A 250 2.97 9.34 7.67
CA PHE A 250 3.90 8.31 8.10
C PHE A 250 5.28 8.90 8.43
N PRO A 251 6.09 8.25 9.29
CA PRO A 251 7.41 8.73 9.71
C PRO A 251 8.41 8.94 8.58
N ASP A 252 8.19 8.33 7.41
CA ASP A 252 9.02 8.55 6.22
C ASP A 252 8.63 9.82 5.43
N GLY A 253 7.68 10.60 5.95
CA GLY A 253 7.14 11.80 5.32
C GLY A 253 6.16 11.52 4.18
N SER A 254 5.81 10.27 3.92
CA SER A 254 4.75 9.93 2.96
C SER A 254 3.36 10.16 3.58
N SER A 255 2.36 10.37 2.72
CA SER A 255 0.97 10.48 3.14
C SER A 255 0.05 9.74 2.17
N VAL A 256 -1.10 9.31 2.70
CA VAL A 256 -2.19 8.75 1.89
C VAL A 256 -3.51 9.40 2.29
N HIS A 257 -4.38 9.60 1.33
CA HIS A 257 -5.69 10.21 1.52
C HIS A 257 -6.74 9.53 0.65
N ALA A 258 -7.95 9.37 1.17
CA ALA A 258 -9.11 8.96 0.39
C ALA A 258 -10.39 9.66 0.86
N PRO A 259 -11.29 10.05 -0.05
CA PRO A 259 -12.59 10.59 0.27
C PRO A 259 -13.58 9.47 0.64
N ILE A 260 -13.28 8.74 1.70
CA ILE A 260 -14.09 7.63 2.21
C ILE A 260 -14.50 7.88 3.66
N ASP A 261 -15.62 7.28 4.06
CA ASP A 261 -16.04 7.27 5.46
C ASP A 261 -15.08 6.41 6.28
N ALA A 262 -14.58 6.96 7.37
CA ALA A 262 -13.70 6.27 8.31
C ALA A 262 -14.41 5.14 9.10
N GLY A 263 -15.75 5.07 9.01
CA GLY A 263 -16.57 4.13 9.75
C GLY A 263 -16.99 4.65 11.13
N SER A 264 -18.13 4.14 11.60
CA SER A 264 -18.72 4.61 12.86
C SER A 264 -17.81 4.37 14.06
N GLU A 265 -17.11 3.22 14.12
CA GLU A 265 -16.28 2.87 15.28
C GLU A 265 -15.12 3.84 15.49
N LEU A 266 -14.42 4.24 14.41
CA LEU A 266 -13.34 5.23 14.49
C LEU A 266 -13.91 6.63 14.81
N SER A 267 -14.99 7.03 14.14
CA SER A 267 -15.65 8.30 14.39
C SER A 267 -16.17 8.41 15.83
N ASP A 268 -16.76 7.35 16.37
CA ASP A 268 -17.25 7.28 17.74
C ASP A 268 -16.12 7.34 18.78
N ALA A 269 -14.97 6.71 18.48
CA ALA A 269 -13.79 6.75 19.34
C ALA A 269 -13.24 8.19 19.41
N PHE A 270 -13.11 8.88 18.29
CA PHE A 270 -12.69 10.28 18.26
C PHE A 270 -13.70 11.20 18.96
N TYR A 271 -14.99 11.03 18.71
CA TYR A 271 -16.04 11.79 19.39
C TYR A 271 -15.99 11.59 20.91
N SER A 272 -15.81 10.36 21.36
CA SER A 272 -15.69 10.02 22.80
C SER A 272 -14.45 10.67 23.42
N LEU A 273 -13.32 10.69 22.70
CA LEU A 273 -12.10 11.35 23.15
C LEU A 273 -12.32 12.87 23.26
N ALA A 274 -12.92 13.50 22.25
CA ALA A 274 -13.26 14.92 22.26
C ALA A 274 -14.18 15.29 23.44
N GLY A 275 -15.18 14.47 23.73
CA GLY A 275 -16.08 14.63 24.88
C GLY A 275 -15.39 14.48 26.23
N ARG A 276 -14.29 13.73 26.34
CA ARG A 276 -13.47 13.62 27.56
C ARG A 276 -12.58 14.86 27.77
N ILE A 277 -12.07 15.44 26.70
CA ILE A 277 -11.20 16.62 26.73
C ILE A 277 -11.99 17.90 27.03
N ASN A 278 -13.22 18.00 26.57
CA ASN A 278 -14.08 19.20 26.71
C ASN A 278 -14.74 19.31 28.12
N LYS A 279 -14.47 18.41 29.03
CA LYS A 279 -14.98 18.44 30.44
C LYS A 279 -14.04 19.18 31.34
#